data_5ffe1a134bf0ec73320723dfaadda680
#
_entry.id   5ffe1a134bf0ec73320723dfaadda680
#
_cell.length_a   1.000
_cell.length_b   1.000
_cell.length_c   1.000
_cell.angle_alpha   90.00
_cell.angle_beta   90.00
_cell.angle_gamma   90.00
#
_symmetry.space_group_name_H-M   'P 1'
#
loop_
_entity.id
_entity.type
_entity.pdbx_description
1 polymer ?
#
loop_
_entity_poly.entity_id
_entity_poly.type
_entity_poly.pdbx_seq_one_letter_code
_entity_poly.pdbx_strand_id
1 'polypeptide(L)'
;MLTTWIQAVYQFLWGDLLRIPLPGGSSFGVSLLIILLIPTGIYFTIRTRFLPVRLFGDMVRALTGKKKEDGSLSTFQTLIVSTATRVGMGNLVGVVAAVSAGGAGAVFWMWITAVIGSSTAFIEATLAQLYKEKDPLYGGYRGGPAYYMHHYVERRTGKTKKHVCIAVLFAISGLICWAGISQVISNSVASSFENAFGIPPILTTVILVAVAAVIVLRKNATVKVLDILVPIMAVCYFVITIVIILLNIRSLPGVFERIIQEAFGIRQAAAGGFGAVLMNGVKRGLFSNEAGSGSAPCAAAAAECDTPVKAGFIQALGVFIDTIVICSCTAMIMLLVPEKMIAGLEGMELLQTAMNYHLGKFGVIFIAVTLFLFSFSTFLGILFYARGNVAYLLGDKWCWQTAYKILALVMLFIGGIAAYHIVWDLGDVGIGLMTIFNIVTLYPMGGEALEKLRKYEKNKQ
;
A
#
# COMPACT_ATOMS: atom_id res chain seq x y z
N MET A 1 3.32 -10.28 -27.00
CA MET A 1 2.31 -9.23 -27.25
C MET A 1 1.74 -8.64 -25.93
N LEU A 2 1.14 -9.42 -25.03
CA LEU A 2 0.62 -8.88 -23.73
C LEU A 2 1.71 -8.25 -22.87
N THR A 3 2.84 -8.90 -22.69
CA THR A 3 4.01 -8.38 -21.96
C THR A 3 4.55 -7.09 -22.54
N THR A 4 4.58 -6.96 -23.86
CA THR A 4 5.02 -5.74 -24.56
C THR A 4 4.08 -4.56 -24.27
N TRP A 5 2.76 -4.80 -24.22
CA TRP A 5 1.79 -3.78 -23.86
C TRP A 5 1.91 -3.37 -22.40
N ILE A 6 2.06 -4.32 -21.46
CA ILE A 6 2.27 -4.03 -20.05
C ILE A 6 3.52 -3.17 -19.85
N GLN A 7 4.63 -3.54 -20.51
CA GLN A 7 5.88 -2.77 -20.45
C GLN A 7 5.73 -1.37 -21.05
N ALA A 8 5.01 -1.22 -22.17
CA ALA A 8 4.78 0.10 -22.77
C ALA A 8 3.97 1.02 -21.82
N VAL A 9 2.91 0.49 -21.19
CA VAL A 9 2.13 1.25 -20.22
C VAL A 9 2.96 1.52 -18.95
N TYR A 10 3.74 0.56 -18.48
CA TYR A 10 4.67 0.74 -17.38
C TYR A 10 5.66 1.88 -17.64
N GLN A 11 6.28 1.89 -18.81
CA GLN A 11 7.22 2.95 -19.21
C GLN A 11 6.55 4.31 -19.33
N PHE A 12 5.31 4.39 -19.79
CA PHE A 12 4.55 5.63 -19.80
C PHE A 12 4.27 6.17 -18.40
N LEU A 13 3.96 5.29 -17.44
CA LEU A 13 3.58 5.67 -16.07
C LEU A 13 4.81 5.97 -15.20
N TRP A 14 5.80 5.08 -15.23
CA TRP A 14 6.95 5.07 -14.34
C TRP A 14 8.28 5.37 -15.02
N GLY A 15 8.32 5.40 -16.35
CA GLY A 15 9.51 5.80 -17.12
C GLY A 15 9.75 7.30 -17.07
N ASP A 16 10.89 7.73 -17.60
CA ASP A 16 11.29 9.13 -17.67
C ASP A 16 10.43 9.92 -18.65
N LEU A 17 9.41 10.59 -18.17
CA LEU A 17 8.58 11.49 -18.98
C LEU A 17 9.30 12.82 -19.27
N LEU A 18 9.97 13.36 -18.27
CA LEU A 18 10.79 14.57 -18.36
C LEU A 18 12.21 14.25 -17.92
N ARG A 19 13.20 14.72 -18.68
CA ARG A 19 14.60 14.65 -18.29
C ARG A 19 15.10 16.03 -17.97
N ILE A 20 15.49 16.24 -16.71
CA ILE A 20 15.98 17.50 -16.20
C ILE A 20 17.51 17.44 -16.22
N PRO A 21 18.18 18.30 -17.02
CA PRO A 21 19.64 18.34 -17.02
C PRO A 21 20.16 18.90 -15.69
N LEU A 22 21.20 18.27 -15.17
CA LEU A 22 21.91 18.70 -13.96
C LEU A 22 23.24 19.35 -14.33
N PRO A 23 23.76 20.26 -13.49
CA PRO A 23 25.13 20.76 -13.62
C PRO A 23 26.11 19.59 -13.59
N GLY A 24 26.99 19.50 -14.60
CA GLY A 24 27.94 18.39 -14.75
C GLY A 24 27.60 17.37 -15.84
N GLY A 25 26.57 17.65 -16.69
CA GLY A 25 26.25 16.83 -17.85
C GLY A 25 25.42 15.56 -17.58
N SER A 26 25.07 15.32 -16.33
CA SER A 26 24.09 14.29 -15.95
C SER A 26 22.65 14.80 -16.13
N SER A 27 21.68 13.89 -16.29
CA SER A 27 20.26 14.24 -16.28
C SER A 27 19.52 13.27 -15.37
N PHE A 28 18.46 13.74 -14.70
CA PHE A 28 17.57 12.83 -14.01
C PHE A 28 16.19 12.81 -14.65
N GLY A 29 15.61 11.60 -14.69
CA GLY A 29 14.27 11.38 -15.21
C GLY A 29 13.21 11.54 -14.13
N VAL A 30 12.08 12.13 -14.51
CA VAL A 30 10.89 12.25 -13.64
C VAL A 30 9.71 11.58 -14.32
N SER A 31 9.11 10.61 -13.66
CA SER A 31 7.94 9.90 -14.18
C SER A 31 6.66 10.71 -14.04
N LEU A 32 5.65 10.37 -14.87
CA LEU A 32 4.31 10.96 -14.80
C LEU A 32 3.72 10.87 -13.38
N LEU A 33 3.89 9.73 -12.73
CA LEU A 33 3.32 9.51 -11.40
C LEU A 33 4.01 10.30 -10.30
N ILE A 34 5.31 10.55 -10.38
CA ILE A 34 6.01 11.47 -9.47
C ILE A 34 5.45 12.89 -9.62
N ILE A 35 5.26 13.35 -10.87
CA ILE A 35 4.70 14.68 -11.18
C ILE A 35 3.27 14.83 -10.64
N LEU A 36 2.50 13.75 -10.57
CA LEU A 36 1.16 13.79 -10.03
C LEU A 36 1.12 13.64 -8.50
N LEU A 37 1.84 12.68 -7.95
CA LEU A 37 1.75 12.34 -6.52
C LEU A 37 2.35 13.40 -5.60
N ILE A 38 3.58 13.86 -5.89
CA ILE A 38 4.27 14.80 -5.00
C ILE A 38 3.54 16.15 -4.94
N PRO A 39 3.19 16.82 -6.07
CA PRO A 39 2.45 18.07 -6.01
C PRO A 39 1.06 17.90 -5.37
N THR A 40 0.37 16.76 -5.60
CA THR A 40 -0.93 16.49 -4.98
C THR A 40 -0.81 16.36 -3.47
N GLY A 41 0.17 15.61 -3.00
CA GLY A 41 0.46 15.47 -1.57
C GLY A 41 0.76 16.82 -0.90
N ILE A 42 1.62 17.63 -1.53
CA ILE A 42 1.94 18.99 -1.07
C ILE A 42 0.68 19.89 -1.08
N TYR A 43 -0.08 19.87 -2.16
CA TYR A 43 -1.32 20.63 -2.29
C TYR A 43 -2.31 20.33 -1.14
N PHE A 44 -2.61 19.06 -0.89
CA PHE A 44 -3.52 18.70 0.19
C PHE A 44 -2.91 18.92 1.58
N THR A 45 -1.60 18.79 1.74
CA THR A 45 -0.92 19.13 3.00
C THR A 45 -1.08 20.61 3.34
N ILE A 46 -0.89 21.51 2.36
CA ILE A 46 -1.11 22.94 2.52
C ILE A 46 -2.60 23.24 2.77
N ARG A 47 -3.49 22.68 1.97
CA ARG A 47 -4.94 22.90 2.09
C ARG A 47 -5.55 22.40 3.41
N THR A 48 -5.00 21.35 3.98
CA THR A 48 -5.38 20.84 5.31
C THR A 48 -4.60 21.51 6.45
N ARG A 49 -3.77 22.53 6.13
CA ARG A 49 -2.91 23.24 7.09
C ARG A 49 -2.02 22.31 7.89
N PHE A 50 -1.25 21.47 7.19
CA PHE A 50 -0.34 20.49 7.79
C PHE A 50 -1.04 19.55 8.80
N LEU A 51 -2.16 18.98 8.39
CA LEU A 51 -3.00 18.07 9.18
C LEU A 51 -2.21 17.00 9.93
N PRO A 52 -1.24 16.28 9.32
CA PRO A 52 -0.52 15.20 10.00
C PRO A 52 0.24 15.67 11.26
N VAL A 53 0.66 16.94 11.29
CA VAL A 53 1.37 17.52 12.43
C VAL A 53 0.37 18.18 13.40
N ARG A 54 -0.47 19.07 12.87
CA ARG A 54 -1.37 19.91 13.66
C ARG A 54 -2.46 19.12 14.39
N LEU A 55 -3.00 18.09 13.76
CA LEU A 55 -4.10 17.26 14.27
C LEU A 55 -3.66 15.84 14.64
N PHE A 56 -2.37 15.61 14.85
CA PHE A 56 -1.85 14.29 15.23
C PHE A 56 -2.54 13.77 16.51
N GLY A 57 -2.71 14.60 17.52
CA GLY A 57 -3.43 14.25 18.73
C GLY A 57 -4.90 13.87 18.50
N ASP A 58 -5.57 14.48 17.51
CA ASP A 58 -6.94 14.12 17.15
C ASP A 58 -6.99 12.82 16.35
N MET A 59 -6.00 12.55 15.50
CA MET A 59 -5.86 11.26 14.83
C MET A 59 -5.70 10.12 15.83
N VAL A 60 -4.87 10.31 16.88
CA VAL A 60 -4.72 9.32 17.95
C VAL A 60 -6.00 9.19 18.78
N ARG A 61 -6.68 10.29 19.13
CA ARG A 61 -7.97 10.25 19.83
C ARG A 61 -9.08 9.60 19.03
N ALA A 62 -9.02 9.68 17.68
CA ALA A 62 -10.00 9.01 16.82
C ALA A 62 -9.99 7.49 17.01
N LEU A 63 -8.91 6.89 17.56
CA LEU A 63 -8.80 5.47 17.88
C LEU A 63 -9.60 5.05 19.11
N THR A 64 -9.84 5.98 20.05
CA THR A 64 -10.44 5.68 21.36
C THR A 64 -11.96 5.81 21.38
N GLY A 65 -12.61 5.95 20.22
CA GLY A 65 -14.07 6.05 20.11
C GLY A 65 -14.80 4.82 20.63
N LYS A 66 -15.84 5.04 21.47
CA LYS A 66 -16.65 3.97 22.03
C LYS A 66 -17.55 3.32 20.96
N LYS A 67 -17.75 2.02 21.09
CA LYS A 67 -18.72 1.23 20.33
C LYS A 67 -20.14 1.75 20.61
N LYS A 68 -20.94 2.06 19.57
CA LYS A 68 -22.28 2.62 19.73
C LYS A 68 -23.41 1.60 19.64
N GLU A 69 -23.20 0.47 18.95
CA GLU A 69 -24.23 -0.57 18.76
C GLU A 69 -23.64 -1.98 18.86
N ASP A 70 -24.45 -2.92 19.33
CA ASP A 70 -24.08 -4.36 19.34
C ASP A 70 -23.94 -4.86 17.89
N GLY A 71 -22.73 -5.34 17.56
CA GLY A 71 -22.39 -5.84 16.23
C GLY A 71 -21.48 -4.91 15.40
N SER A 72 -21.34 -3.60 15.74
CA SER A 72 -20.42 -2.69 15.07
C SER A 72 -18.97 -2.88 15.54
N LEU A 73 -18.00 -2.64 14.66
CA LEU A 73 -16.58 -2.59 15.03
C LEU A 73 -16.32 -1.32 15.86
N SER A 74 -15.59 -1.45 16.98
CA SER A 74 -15.09 -0.27 17.67
C SER A 74 -14.12 0.51 16.77
N THR A 75 -13.93 1.80 17.04
CA THR A 75 -13.00 2.65 16.28
C THR A 75 -11.57 2.08 16.30
N PHE A 76 -11.19 1.48 17.43
CA PHE A 76 -9.92 0.77 17.57
C PHE A 76 -9.88 -0.52 16.74
N GLN A 77 -10.95 -1.31 16.70
CA GLN A 77 -11.08 -2.47 15.81
C GLN A 77 -11.08 -2.05 14.33
N THR A 78 -11.69 -0.93 13.99
CA THR A 78 -11.65 -0.35 12.65
C THR A 78 -10.22 0.05 12.26
N LEU A 79 -9.43 0.60 13.20
CA LEU A 79 -8.01 0.83 12.95
C LEU A 79 -7.27 -0.50 12.78
N ILE A 80 -7.49 -1.48 13.67
CA ILE A 80 -6.84 -2.80 13.56
C ILE A 80 -7.15 -3.43 12.20
N VAL A 81 -8.41 -3.46 11.79
CA VAL A 81 -8.81 -3.97 10.47
C VAL A 81 -8.20 -3.15 9.34
N SER A 82 -8.24 -1.83 9.43
CA SER A 82 -7.63 -0.92 8.44
C SER A 82 -6.10 -1.01 8.45
N THR A 83 -5.48 -1.21 9.59
CA THR A 83 -4.03 -1.38 9.73
C THR A 83 -3.61 -2.78 9.33
N ALA A 84 -4.39 -3.82 9.66
CA ALA A 84 -4.14 -5.20 9.24
C ALA A 84 -4.25 -5.40 7.72
N THR A 85 -5.02 -4.56 7.02
CA THR A 85 -5.03 -4.53 5.56
C THR A 85 -3.85 -3.76 4.97
N ARG A 86 -3.28 -2.80 5.69
CA ARG A 86 -2.11 -2.01 5.29
C ARG A 86 -0.79 -2.58 5.78
N VAL A 87 -0.69 -2.90 7.09
CA VAL A 87 0.47 -3.61 7.63
C VAL A 87 0.44 -5.02 7.08
N GLY A 88 1.08 -5.21 5.97
CA GLY A 88 1.06 -6.42 5.20
C GLY A 88 2.38 -6.67 4.49
N MET A 89 2.32 -7.42 3.41
CA MET A 89 3.53 -7.72 2.65
C MET A 89 4.21 -6.47 2.08
N GLY A 90 3.48 -5.40 1.80
CA GLY A 90 4.04 -4.14 1.26
C GLY A 90 5.14 -3.55 2.13
N ASN A 91 5.01 -3.68 3.45
CA ASN A 91 5.99 -3.19 4.43
C ASN A 91 7.30 -3.99 4.44
N LEU A 92 7.27 -5.24 4.01
CA LEU A 92 8.47 -6.07 3.87
C LEU A 92 8.96 -6.02 2.43
N VAL A 93 8.19 -6.59 1.52
CA VAL A 93 8.58 -6.80 0.11
C VAL A 93 8.72 -5.48 -0.65
N GLY A 94 7.84 -4.49 -0.38
CA GLY A 94 7.93 -3.16 -0.97
C GLY A 94 9.19 -2.41 -0.55
N VAL A 95 9.55 -2.48 0.74
CA VAL A 95 10.79 -1.83 1.25
C VAL A 95 12.03 -2.54 0.73
N VAL A 96 12.02 -3.87 0.68
CA VAL A 96 13.11 -4.64 0.04
C VAL A 96 13.31 -4.19 -1.39
N ALA A 97 12.22 -4.10 -2.19
CA ALA A 97 12.29 -3.65 -3.57
C ALA A 97 12.76 -2.18 -3.69
N ALA A 98 12.42 -1.31 -2.71
CA ALA A 98 12.91 0.06 -2.68
C ALA A 98 14.43 0.12 -2.45
N VAL A 99 14.92 -0.63 -1.45
CA VAL A 99 16.34 -0.63 -1.07
C VAL A 99 17.19 -1.33 -2.12
N SER A 100 16.75 -2.47 -2.69
CA SER A 100 17.51 -3.17 -3.72
C SER A 100 17.66 -2.36 -5.01
N ALA A 101 16.61 -1.67 -5.47
CA ALA A 101 16.59 -0.93 -6.72
C ALA A 101 16.98 0.55 -6.58
N GLY A 102 16.75 1.16 -5.42
CA GLY A 102 16.96 2.59 -5.17
C GLY A 102 18.00 2.90 -4.09
N GLY A 103 18.60 1.87 -3.45
CA GLY A 103 19.54 2.09 -2.35
C GLY A 103 18.90 2.63 -1.07
N ALA A 104 19.73 3.02 -0.09
CA ALA A 104 19.26 3.55 1.19
C ALA A 104 18.46 4.86 1.02
N GLY A 105 18.82 5.69 0.04
CA GLY A 105 18.14 6.96 -0.23
C GLY A 105 16.66 6.81 -0.61
N ALA A 106 16.23 5.67 -1.16
CA ALA A 106 14.83 5.42 -1.45
C ALA A 106 13.95 5.47 -0.18
N VAL A 107 14.50 5.10 0.98
CA VAL A 107 13.80 5.15 2.28
C VAL A 107 13.40 6.59 2.63
N PHE A 108 14.27 7.56 2.39
CA PHE A 108 13.96 8.98 2.58
C PHE A 108 12.73 9.40 1.77
N TRP A 109 12.68 9.02 0.50
CA TRP A 109 11.56 9.38 -0.38
C TRP A 109 10.28 8.64 -0.02
N MET A 110 10.37 7.41 0.54
CA MET A 110 9.23 6.75 1.17
C MET A 110 8.69 7.57 2.36
N TRP A 111 9.55 8.11 3.22
CA TRP A 111 9.12 8.97 4.33
C TRP A 111 8.44 10.26 3.84
N ILE A 112 9.01 10.91 2.82
CA ILE A 112 8.41 12.11 2.23
C ILE A 112 7.01 11.80 1.69
N THR A 113 6.86 10.70 0.94
CA THR A 113 5.54 10.30 0.40
C THR A 113 4.53 9.97 1.50
N ALA A 114 4.96 9.40 2.62
CA ALA A 114 4.08 9.15 3.76
C ALA A 114 3.61 10.45 4.42
N VAL A 115 4.51 11.39 4.66
CA VAL A 115 4.17 12.67 5.31
C VAL A 115 3.19 13.48 4.46
N ILE A 116 3.49 13.69 3.18
CA ILE A 116 2.60 14.44 2.29
C ILE A 116 1.36 13.64 1.90
N GLY A 117 1.51 12.32 1.71
CA GLY A 117 0.42 11.40 1.35
C GLY A 117 -0.63 11.22 2.45
N SER A 118 -0.24 11.40 3.72
CA SER A 118 -1.16 11.33 4.86
C SER A 118 -2.34 12.30 4.72
N SER A 119 -2.08 13.52 4.23
CA SER A 119 -3.14 14.50 3.94
C SER A 119 -4.03 14.07 2.77
N THR A 120 -3.44 13.44 1.75
CA THR A 120 -4.21 12.89 0.61
C THR A 120 -5.11 11.75 1.09
N ALA A 121 -4.58 10.81 1.88
CA ALA A 121 -5.35 9.70 2.45
C ALA A 121 -6.51 10.18 3.33
N PHE A 122 -6.33 11.30 4.06
CA PHE A 122 -7.43 11.94 4.79
C PHE A 122 -8.57 12.36 3.86
N ILE A 123 -8.24 13.03 2.75
CA ILE A 123 -9.24 13.50 1.76
C ILE A 123 -9.97 12.30 1.14
N GLU A 124 -9.22 11.31 0.65
CA GLU A 124 -9.75 10.09 0.03
C GLU A 124 -10.74 9.36 0.94
N ALA A 125 -10.35 9.11 2.18
CA ALA A 125 -11.17 8.38 3.14
C ALA A 125 -12.41 9.17 3.58
N THR A 126 -12.29 10.49 3.72
CA THR A 126 -13.43 11.36 4.02
C THR A 126 -14.43 11.33 2.87
N LEU A 127 -13.98 11.40 1.61
CA LEU A 127 -14.85 11.29 0.44
C LEU A 127 -15.49 9.90 0.36
N ALA A 128 -14.72 8.82 0.61
CA ALA A 128 -15.26 7.47 0.58
C ALA A 128 -16.39 7.26 1.60
N GLN A 129 -16.30 7.87 2.77
CA GLN A 129 -17.38 7.85 3.77
C GLN A 129 -18.59 8.72 3.39
N LEU A 130 -18.37 9.83 2.68
CA LEU A 130 -19.46 10.68 2.21
C LEU A 130 -20.32 10.03 1.12
N TYR A 131 -19.70 9.17 0.31
CA TYR A 131 -20.31 8.55 -0.87
C TYR A 131 -20.41 7.02 -0.77
N LYS A 132 -20.41 6.47 0.44
CA LYS A 132 -20.61 5.04 0.64
C LYS A 132 -22.07 4.63 0.43
N GLU A 133 -22.25 3.41 -0.05
CA GLU A 133 -23.53 2.79 -0.29
C GLU A 133 -23.68 1.50 0.53
N LYS A 134 -24.93 1.05 0.74
CA LYS A 134 -25.19 -0.26 1.34
C LYS A 134 -24.71 -1.38 0.40
N ASP A 135 -24.08 -2.40 0.96
CA ASP A 135 -23.66 -3.59 0.21
C ASP A 135 -24.73 -4.69 0.32
N PRO A 136 -25.47 -4.98 -0.78
CA PRO A 136 -26.55 -5.95 -0.72
C PRO A 136 -26.08 -7.41 -0.65
N LEU A 137 -24.81 -7.68 -1.04
CA LEU A 137 -24.28 -9.06 -1.04
C LEU A 137 -23.60 -9.42 0.28
N TYR A 138 -22.80 -8.52 0.83
CA TYR A 138 -21.98 -8.78 2.00
C TYR A 138 -22.53 -8.14 3.29
N GLY A 139 -23.53 -7.27 3.15
CA GLY A 139 -24.02 -6.44 4.26
C GLY A 139 -23.05 -5.28 4.61
N GLY A 140 -23.50 -4.37 5.46
CA GLY A 140 -22.74 -3.17 5.79
C GLY A 140 -22.65 -2.17 4.63
N TYR A 141 -21.47 -1.60 4.42
CA TYR A 141 -21.24 -0.57 3.41
C TYR A 141 -20.13 -0.94 2.45
N ARG A 142 -20.19 -0.38 1.26
CA ARG A 142 -19.18 -0.39 0.21
C ARG A 142 -18.99 1.00 -0.35
N GLY A 143 -17.88 1.27 -1.00
CA GLY A 143 -17.59 2.57 -1.61
C GLY A 143 -16.15 2.62 -2.11
N GLY A 144 -15.61 3.81 -2.14
CA GLY A 144 -14.27 4.09 -2.66
C GLY A 144 -14.34 4.93 -3.94
N PRO A 145 -13.22 5.05 -4.68
CA PRO A 145 -13.14 5.99 -5.79
C PRO A 145 -14.19 5.79 -6.89
N ALA A 146 -14.46 4.54 -7.29
CA ALA A 146 -15.49 4.29 -8.32
C ALA A 146 -16.84 4.92 -7.95
N TYR A 147 -17.21 4.88 -6.67
CA TYR A 147 -18.48 5.40 -6.17
C TYR A 147 -18.48 6.93 -6.07
N TYR A 148 -17.48 7.55 -5.45
CA TYR A 148 -17.46 9.00 -5.36
C TYR A 148 -17.22 9.68 -6.73
N MET A 149 -16.47 9.07 -7.65
CA MET A 149 -16.34 9.53 -9.03
C MET A 149 -17.68 9.49 -9.75
N HIS A 150 -18.44 8.41 -9.57
CA HIS A 150 -19.77 8.24 -10.16
C HIS A 150 -20.72 9.34 -9.69
N HIS A 151 -20.91 9.48 -8.39
CA HIS A 151 -21.78 10.49 -7.80
C HIS A 151 -21.35 11.94 -8.13
N TYR A 152 -20.05 12.19 -8.20
CA TYR A 152 -19.55 13.51 -8.62
C TYR A 152 -20.01 13.88 -10.02
N VAL A 153 -19.87 12.96 -10.99
CA VAL A 153 -20.27 13.23 -12.38
C VAL A 153 -21.79 13.35 -12.51
N GLU A 154 -22.56 12.50 -11.83
CA GLU A 154 -24.03 12.61 -11.81
C GLU A 154 -24.49 13.96 -11.28
N ARG A 155 -23.95 14.40 -10.13
CA ARG A 155 -24.28 15.69 -9.54
C ARG A 155 -23.91 16.85 -10.45
N ARG A 156 -22.77 16.79 -11.13
CA ARG A 156 -22.31 17.85 -12.02
C ARG A 156 -23.09 17.91 -13.34
N THR A 157 -23.53 16.77 -13.85
CA THR A 157 -24.27 16.69 -15.12
C THR A 157 -25.78 16.75 -14.95
N GLY A 158 -26.28 16.59 -13.72
CA GLY A 158 -27.74 16.50 -13.43
C GLY A 158 -28.40 15.25 -14.05
N LYS A 159 -27.64 14.29 -14.52
CA LYS A 159 -28.14 13.09 -15.21
C LYS A 159 -27.70 11.82 -14.47
N THR A 160 -28.67 10.99 -14.12
CA THR A 160 -28.39 9.63 -13.60
C THR A 160 -27.79 8.77 -14.71
N LYS A 161 -26.69 8.08 -14.40
CA LYS A 161 -25.97 7.21 -15.34
C LYS A 161 -25.82 5.84 -14.72
N LYS A 162 -25.91 4.78 -15.55
CA LYS A 162 -25.60 3.43 -15.09
C LYS A 162 -24.13 3.26 -14.77
N HIS A 163 -23.25 3.83 -15.59
CA HIS A 163 -21.80 3.81 -15.43
C HIS A 163 -21.20 5.15 -15.88
N VAL A 164 -20.13 5.56 -15.22
CA VAL A 164 -19.35 6.76 -15.55
C VAL A 164 -17.96 6.32 -15.99
N CYS A 165 -17.49 6.85 -17.11
CA CYS A 165 -16.24 6.40 -17.75
C CYS A 165 -15.04 6.38 -16.80
N ILE A 166 -14.78 7.48 -16.08
CA ILE A 166 -13.63 7.56 -15.15
C ILE A 166 -13.75 6.55 -14.01
N ALA A 167 -14.93 6.29 -13.51
CA ALA A 167 -15.18 5.30 -12.45
C ALA A 167 -15.01 3.86 -12.97
N VAL A 168 -15.40 3.59 -14.22
CA VAL A 168 -15.18 2.30 -14.89
C VAL A 168 -13.68 2.07 -15.09
N LEU A 169 -12.96 3.08 -15.60
CA LEU A 169 -11.50 2.99 -15.79
C LEU A 169 -10.77 2.77 -14.47
N PHE A 170 -11.14 3.49 -13.41
CA PHE A 170 -10.60 3.26 -12.07
C PHE A 170 -10.87 1.83 -11.59
N ALA A 171 -12.12 1.35 -11.71
CA ALA A 171 -12.50 0.03 -11.23
C ALA A 171 -11.75 -1.09 -11.97
N ILE A 172 -11.59 -0.98 -13.29
CA ILE A 172 -10.81 -1.95 -14.10
C ILE A 172 -9.34 -1.91 -13.66
N SER A 173 -8.75 -0.71 -13.53
CA SER A 173 -7.35 -0.55 -13.11
C SER A 173 -7.10 -1.16 -11.74
N GLY A 174 -8.04 -1.02 -10.80
CA GLY A 174 -7.98 -1.65 -9.49
C GLY A 174 -8.00 -3.17 -9.56
N LEU A 175 -8.88 -3.75 -10.36
CA LEU A 175 -8.94 -5.20 -10.53
C LEU A 175 -7.63 -5.76 -11.15
N ILE A 176 -7.01 -5.03 -12.10
CA ILE A 176 -5.72 -5.38 -12.67
C ILE A 176 -4.62 -5.27 -11.61
N CYS A 177 -4.60 -4.20 -10.84
CA CYS A 177 -3.64 -3.97 -9.77
C CYS A 177 -3.63 -5.13 -8.76
N TRP A 178 -4.80 -5.48 -8.22
CA TRP A 178 -4.89 -6.52 -7.20
C TRP A 178 -4.64 -7.92 -7.74
N ALA A 179 -4.93 -8.18 -9.01
CA ALA A 179 -4.48 -9.39 -9.70
C ALA A 179 -2.95 -9.45 -9.77
N GLY A 180 -2.28 -8.34 -10.11
CA GLY A 180 -0.81 -8.23 -10.10
C GLY A 180 -0.22 -8.40 -8.70
N ILE A 181 -0.79 -7.75 -7.68
CA ILE A 181 -0.35 -7.90 -6.29
C ILE A 181 -0.44 -9.36 -5.83
N SER A 182 -1.46 -10.11 -6.28
CA SER A 182 -1.55 -11.55 -5.97
C SER A 182 -0.33 -12.33 -6.46
N GLN A 183 0.26 -11.94 -7.60
CA GLN A 183 1.50 -12.56 -8.10
C GLN A 183 2.70 -12.23 -7.19
N VAL A 184 2.85 -10.97 -6.77
CA VAL A 184 3.93 -10.56 -5.87
C VAL A 184 3.84 -11.29 -4.53
N ILE A 185 2.63 -11.49 -4.01
CA ILE A 185 2.36 -12.23 -2.76
C ILE A 185 2.96 -13.64 -2.83
N SER A 186 2.55 -14.43 -3.82
CA SER A 186 2.98 -15.83 -3.91
C SER A 186 4.46 -15.98 -4.24
N ASN A 187 4.99 -15.11 -5.10
CA ASN A 187 6.41 -15.09 -5.42
C ASN A 187 7.28 -14.87 -4.17
N SER A 188 6.92 -13.86 -3.38
CA SER A 188 7.67 -13.53 -2.17
C SER A 188 7.58 -14.61 -1.09
N VAL A 189 6.39 -15.21 -0.90
CA VAL A 189 6.22 -16.31 0.04
C VAL A 189 6.99 -17.55 -0.41
N ALA A 190 6.89 -17.91 -1.70
CA ALA A 190 7.58 -19.07 -2.24
C ALA A 190 9.12 -18.95 -2.09
N SER A 191 9.68 -17.81 -2.49
CA SER A 191 11.12 -17.51 -2.32
C SER A 191 11.53 -17.53 -0.84
N SER A 192 10.73 -16.94 0.03
CA SER A 192 11.06 -16.89 1.46
C SER A 192 11.05 -18.27 2.12
N PHE A 193 10.14 -19.16 1.72
CA PHE A 193 10.07 -20.54 2.22
C PHE A 193 11.18 -21.42 1.65
N GLU A 194 11.57 -21.21 0.39
CA GLU A 194 12.74 -21.85 -0.20
C GLU A 194 14.01 -21.52 0.59
N ASN A 195 14.24 -20.23 0.86
CA ASN A 195 15.41 -19.78 1.62
C ASN A 195 15.42 -20.27 3.08
N ALA A 196 14.25 -20.31 3.75
CA ALA A 196 14.16 -20.68 5.16
C ALA A 196 14.15 -22.19 5.42
N PHE A 197 13.50 -22.94 4.56
CA PHE A 197 13.18 -24.37 4.79
C PHE A 197 13.65 -25.28 3.66
N GLY A 198 14.16 -24.76 2.54
CA GLY A 198 14.53 -25.54 1.36
C GLY A 198 13.33 -26.15 0.63
N ILE A 199 12.11 -25.60 0.84
CA ILE A 199 10.90 -26.09 0.20
C ILE A 199 10.82 -25.56 -1.23
N PRO A 200 10.67 -26.40 -2.26
CA PRO A 200 10.58 -25.93 -3.63
C PRO A 200 9.45 -24.91 -3.83
N PRO A 201 9.67 -23.82 -4.60
CA PRO A 201 8.66 -22.77 -4.82
C PRO A 201 7.32 -23.29 -5.31
N ILE A 202 7.31 -24.28 -6.19
CA ILE A 202 6.08 -24.88 -6.70
C ILE A 202 5.24 -25.53 -5.59
N LEU A 203 5.88 -26.23 -4.63
CA LEU A 203 5.17 -26.90 -3.53
C LEU A 203 4.56 -25.85 -2.59
N THR A 204 5.35 -24.83 -2.21
CA THR A 204 4.87 -23.70 -1.41
C THR A 204 3.68 -23.01 -2.08
N THR A 205 3.77 -22.77 -3.39
CA THR A 205 2.72 -22.14 -4.19
C THR A 205 1.44 -22.97 -4.19
N VAL A 206 1.54 -24.27 -4.45
CA VAL A 206 0.36 -25.16 -4.46
C VAL A 206 -0.33 -25.18 -3.10
N ILE A 207 0.44 -25.28 -2.01
CA ILE A 207 -0.10 -25.26 -0.64
C ILE A 207 -0.76 -23.90 -0.36
N LEU A 208 -0.10 -22.78 -0.69
CA LEU A 208 -0.63 -21.43 -0.49
C LEU A 208 -1.96 -21.24 -1.24
N VAL A 209 -2.01 -21.63 -2.52
CA VAL A 209 -3.23 -21.53 -3.35
C VAL A 209 -4.33 -22.43 -2.81
N ALA A 210 -4.03 -23.66 -2.39
CA ALA A 210 -5.03 -24.57 -1.83
C ALA A 210 -5.63 -24.01 -0.54
N VAL A 211 -4.81 -23.51 0.39
CA VAL A 211 -5.27 -22.87 1.63
C VAL A 211 -6.08 -21.61 1.32
N ALA A 212 -5.60 -20.76 0.41
CA ALA A 212 -6.32 -19.58 -0.02
C ALA A 212 -7.67 -19.92 -0.65
N ALA A 213 -7.74 -20.93 -1.52
CA ALA A 213 -8.97 -21.36 -2.18
C ALA A 213 -10.04 -21.83 -1.18
N VAL A 214 -9.66 -22.66 -0.21
CA VAL A 214 -10.58 -23.14 0.84
C VAL A 214 -11.22 -21.99 1.62
N ILE A 215 -10.47 -20.91 1.86
CA ILE A 215 -10.96 -19.77 2.62
C ILE A 215 -11.74 -18.81 1.73
N VAL A 216 -11.16 -18.39 0.60
CA VAL A 216 -11.65 -17.30 -0.24
C VAL A 216 -12.92 -17.68 -1.02
N LEU A 217 -13.07 -18.93 -1.42
CA LEU A 217 -14.25 -19.37 -2.17
C LEU A 217 -15.51 -19.46 -1.30
N ARG A 218 -15.38 -19.37 0.03
CA ARG A 218 -16.54 -19.22 0.91
C ARG A 218 -17.20 -17.85 0.69
N LYS A 219 -18.52 -17.76 0.87
CA LYS A 219 -19.28 -16.51 0.70
C LYS A 219 -18.77 -15.40 1.63
N ASN A 220 -18.55 -15.71 2.89
CA ASN A 220 -18.01 -14.80 3.91
C ASN A 220 -16.61 -15.27 4.33
N ALA A 221 -15.63 -14.95 3.51
CA ALA A 221 -14.21 -15.25 3.79
C ALA A 221 -13.64 -14.22 4.77
N THR A 222 -13.99 -14.33 6.04
CA THR A 222 -13.32 -13.61 7.12
C THR A 222 -12.54 -14.60 7.95
N VAL A 223 -11.24 -14.35 8.07
CA VAL A 223 -10.39 -15.14 8.97
C VAL A 223 -10.17 -14.29 10.22
N LYS A 224 -11.11 -14.34 11.15
CA LYS A 224 -11.03 -13.61 12.45
C LYS A 224 -9.70 -13.82 13.18
N VAL A 225 -9.06 -14.95 12.95
CA VAL A 225 -7.74 -15.25 13.52
C VAL A 225 -6.68 -14.27 13.01
N LEU A 226 -6.74 -13.84 11.74
CA LEU A 226 -5.78 -12.88 11.20
C LEU A 226 -5.95 -11.48 11.80
N ASP A 227 -7.17 -11.09 12.17
CA ASP A 227 -7.44 -9.80 12.82
C ASP A 227 -6.72 -9.66 14.17
N ILE A 228 -6.35 -10.80 14.77
CA ILE A 228 -5.59 -10.86 16.03
C ILE A 228 -4.11 -11.15 15.74
N LEU A 229 -3.83 -12.09 14.86
CA LEU A 229 -2.47 -12.60 14.64
C LEU A 229 -1.59 -11.57 13.93
N VAL A 230 -2.13 -10.83 12.94
CA VAL A 230 -1.37 -9.82 12.20
C VAL A 230 -0.90 -8.66 13.08
N PRO A 231 -1.72 -8.03 13.94
CA PRO A 231 -1.24 -7.04 14.88
C PRO A 231 -0.20 -7.57 15.87
N ILE A 232 -0.36 -8.81 16.36
CA ILE A 232 0.64 -9.43 17.26
C ILE A 232 1.98 -9.57 16.52
N MET A 233 1.96 -10.07 15.28
CA MET A 233 3.18 -10.21 14.46
C MET A 233 3.81 -8.85 14.15
N ALA A 234 3.01 -7.82 13.88
CA ALA A 234 3.52 -6.46 13.68
C ALA A 234 4.22 -5.92 14.94
N VAL A 235 3.67 -6.17 16.12
CA VAL A 235 4.30 -5.80 17.41
C VAL A 235 5.58 -6.60 17.63
N CYS A 236 5.58 -7.92 17.40
CA CYS A 236 6.78 -8.76 17.50
C CYS A 236 7.86 -8.27 16.53
N TYR A 237 7.50 -7.97 15.30
CA TYR A 237 8.40 -7.44 14.28
C TYR A 237 9.01 -6.10 14.70
N PHE A 238 8.21 -5.20 15.22
CA PHE A 238 8.65 -3.92 15.75
C PHE A 238 9.62 -4.08 16.93
N VAL A 239 9.28 -4.93 17.90
CA VAL A 239 10.13 -5.19 19.08
C VAL A 239 11.47 -5.79 18.67
N ILE A 240 11.47 -6.78 17.78
CA ILE A 240 12.71 -7.40 17.26
C ILE A 240 13.56 -6.35 16.57
N THR A 241 12.95 -5.47 15.76
CA THR A 241 13.69 -4.40 15.08
C THR A 241 14.30 -3.41 16.08
N ILE A 242 13.56 -3.03 17.12
CA ILE A 242 14.11 -2.15 18.18
C ILE A 242 15.32 -2.83 18.86
N VAL A 243 15.25 -4.11 19.14
CA VAL A 243 16.39 -4.87 19.69
C VAL A 243 17.59 -4.81 18.74
N ILE A 244 17.38 -5.05 17.43
CA ILE A 244 18.44 -4.96 16.42
C ILE A 244 19.05 -3.56 16.39
N ILE A 245 18.24 -2.50 16.42
CA ILE A 245 18.70 -1.11 16.43
C ILE A 245 19.52 -0.83 17.69
N LEU A 246 19.06 -1.25 18.87
CA LEU A 246 19.76 -1.03 20.13
C LEU A 246 21.11 -1.75 20.15
N LEU A 247 21.18 -2.96 19.63
CA LEU A 247 22.44 -3.72 19.51
C LEU A 247 23.43 -3.06 18.53
N ASN A 248 22.93 -2.34 17.55
CA ASN A 248 23.71 -1.66 16.52
C ASN A 248 23.66 -0.12 16.63
N ILE A 249 23.37 0.42 17.81
CA ILE A 249 23.11 1.88 18.01
C ILE A 249 24.29 2.75 17.54
N ARG A 250 25.51 2.27 17.61
CA ARG A 250 26.72 2.99 17.16
C ARG A 250 26.75 3.16 15.63
N SER A 251 26.16 2.25 14.87
CA SER A 251 26.12 2.29 13.41
C SER A 251 24.96 3.17 12.88
N LEU A 252 23.98 3.46 13.75
CA LEU A 252 22.74 4.18 13.36
C LEU A 252 23.01 5.56 12.75
N PRO A 253 23.90 6.43 13.30
CA PRO A 253 24.19 7.73 12.68
C PRO A 253 24.73 7.60 11.25
N GLY A 254 25.60 6.61 10.98
CA GLY A 254 26.10 6.34 9.63
C GLY A 254 25.03 5.86 8.67
N VAL A 255 24.04 5.11 9.15
CA VAL A 255 22.88 4.71 8.34
C VAL A 255 22.05 5.91 7.93
N PHE A 256 21.74 6.82 8.86
CA PHE A 256 21.01 8.05 8.53
C PHE A 256 21.79 8.97 7.58
N GLU A 257 23.09 9.13 7.80
CA GLU A 257 23.97 9.87 6.89
C GLU A 257 23.92 9.27 5.48
N ARG A 258 24.03 7.96 5.36
CA ARG A 258 23.93 7.22 4.10
C ARG A 258 22.55 7.45 3.43
N ILE A 259 21.45 7.34 4.17
CA ILE A 259 20.11 7.60 3.66
C ILE A 259 20.02 9.01 3.04
N ILE A 260 20.51 10.02 3.75
CA ILE A 260 20.46 11.40 3.27
C ILE A 260 21.37 11.62 2.06
N GLN A 261 22.64 11.16 2.12
CA GLN A 261 23.59 11.31 1.02
C GLN A 261 23.08 10.65 -0.27
N GLU A 262 22.56 9.44 -0.18
CA GLU A 262 22.00 8.72 -1.32
C GLU A 262 20.68 9.35 -1.80
N ALA A 263 19.84 9.85 -0.90
CA ALA A 263 18.57 10.49 -1.23
C ALA A 263 18.72 11.73 -2.12
N PHE A 264 19.84 12.46 -2.00
CA PHE A 264 20.12 13.66 -2.77
C PHE A 264 21.21 13.47 -3.83
N GLY A 265 21.62 12.22 -4.09
CA GLY A 265 22.61 11.90 -5.13
C GLY A 265 24.04 12.32 -4.81
N ILE A 266 24.34 12.66 -3.54
CA ILE A 266 25.70 13.01 -3.08
C ILE A 266 26.59 11.77 -3.12
N ARG A 267 26.01 10.60 -2.79
CA ARG A 267 26.62 9.29 -2.94
C ARG A 267 25.82 8.50 -3.96
N GLN A 268 26.49 7.89 -4.94
CA GLN A 268 25.81 6.99 -5.89
C GLN A 268 25.42 5.70 -5.19
N ALA A 269 24.13 5.42 -5.14
CA ALA A 269 23.56 4.25 -4.49
C ALA A 269 23.11 3.17 -5.49
N ALA A 270 22.69 3.60 -6.68
CA ALA A 270 22.13 2.72 -7.69
C ALA A 270 22.61 3.11 -9.09
N ALA A 271 22.61 2.15 -10.00
CA ALA A 271 23.02 2.35 -11.40
C ALA A 271 22.24 3.44 -12.15
N GLY A 272 21.04 3.83 -11.66
CA GLY A 272 20.18 4.88 -12.24
C GLY A 272 20.36 6.27 -11.62
N GLY A 273 21.26 6.49 -10.69
CA GLY A 273 21.48 7.79 -10.05
C GLY A 273 20.27 8.31 -9.25
N PHE A 274 20.23 9.63 -9.01
CA PHE A 274 19.18 10.31 -8.22
C PHE A 274 17.75 10.01 -8.69
N GLY A 275 17.51 9.92 -10.01
CA GLY A 275 16.18 9.63 -10.55
C GLY A 275 15.67 8.25 -10.14
N ALA A 276 16.52 7.22 -10.14
CA ALA A 276 16.16 5.88 -9.70
C ALA A 276 15.86 5.84 -8.20
N VAL A 277 16.65 6.53 -7.37
CA VAL A 277 16.43 6.64 -5.93
C VAL A 277 15.06 7.26 -5.63
N LEU A 278 14.77 8.42 -6.22
CA LEU A 278 13.51 9.14 -6.09
C LEU A 278 12.33 8.28 -6.56
N MET A 279 12.43 7.72 -7.77
CA MET A 279 11.36 6.93 -8.38
C MET A 279 11.03 5.69 -7.53
N ASN A 280 12.05 4.92 -7.13
CA ASN A 280 11.81 3.71 -6.33
C ASN A 280 11.28 4.04 -4.94
N GLY A 281 11.75 5.11 -4.31
CA GLY A 281 11.21 5.57 -3.03
C GLY A 281 9.74 5.98 -3.12
N VAL A 282 9.37 6.78 -4.12
CA VAL A 282 7.97 7.21 -4.33
C VAL A 282 7.08 6.02 -4.71
N LYS A 283 7.52 5.20 -5.66
CA LYS A 283 6.75 4.04 -6.14
C LYS A 283 6.48 3.02 -5.04
N ARG A 284 7.50 2.66 -4.27
CA ARG A 284 7.37 1.67 -3.19
C ARG A 284 6.73 2.27 -1.94
N GLY A 285 6.89 3.58 -1.70
CA GLY A 285 6.10 4.31 -0.72
C GLY A 285 4.61 4.24 -1.01
N LEU A 286 4.21 4.56 -2.25
CA LEU A 286 2.81 4.44 -2.71
C LEU A 286 2.29 3.01 -2.59
N PHE A 287 3.10 2.02 -2.96
CA PHE A 287 2.73 0.60 -2.88
C PHE A 287 2.45 0.17 -1.43
N SER A 288 3.20 0.69 -0.45
CA SER A 288 3.01 0.37 0.97
C SER A 288 1.85 1.15 1.59
N ASN A 289 1.87 2.48 1.49
CA ASN A 289 0.92 3.34 2.22
C ASN A 289 -0.39 3.62 1.47
N GLU A 290 -0.46 3.28 0.20
CA GLU A 290 -1.63 3.41 -0.68
C GLU A 290 -2.19 4.85 -0.82
N ALA A 291 -1.50 5.87 -0.31
CA ALA A 291 -2.00 7.25 -0.29
C ALA A 291 -2.01 7.88 -1.69
N GLY A 292 -3.17 8.23 -2.19
CA GLY A 292 -3.37 8.77 -3.54
C GLY A 292 -3.70 7.71 -4.60
N SER A 293 -3.53 6.41 -4.29
CA SER A 293 -3.88 5.32 -5.22
C SER A 293 -5.39 5.05 -5.32
N GLY A 294 -6.15 5.36 -4.26
CA GLY A 294 -7.58 5.08 -4.19
C GLY A 294 -7.93 3.66 -3.71
N SER A 295 -6.98 2.83 -3.32
CA SER A 295 -7.27 1.48 -2.80
C SER A 295 -7.79 1.53 -1.35
N ALA A 296 -7.08 2.20 -0.46
CA ALA A 296 -7.46 2.36 0.94
C ALA A 296 -8.87 2.96 1.17
N PRO A 297 -9.37 3.90 0.36
CA PRO A 297 -10.76 4.37 0.43
C PRO A 297 -11.81 3.28 0.31
N CYS A 298 -11.53 2.15 -0.37
CA CYS A 298 -12.46 1.02 -0.45
C CYS A 298 -12.71 0.39 0.94
N ALA A 299 -11.69 0.30 1.78
CA ALA A 299 -11.84 -0.14 3.17
C ALA A 299 -12.44 0.97 4.04
N ALA A 300 -12.00 2.21 3.86
CA ALA A 300 -12.51 3.35 4.61
C ALA A 300 -14.03 3.52 4.46
N ALA A 301 -14.60 3.26 3.28
CA ALA A 301 -16.03 3.31 3.04
C ALA A 301 -16.81 2.26 3.85
N ALA A 302 -16.26 1.07 4.02
CA ALA A 302 -16.90 -0.02 4.76
C ALA A 302 -16.84 0.16 6.29
N ALA A 303 -15.97 1.06 6.77
CA ALA A 303 -15.84 1.33 8.19
C ALA A 303 -17.07 2.08 8.74
N GLU A 304 -17.53 1.68 9.93
CA GLU A 304 -18.56 2.41 10.66
C GLU A 304 -17.90 3.48 11.53
N CYS A 305 -17.96 4.71 11.08
CA CYS A 305 -17.43 5.86 11.79
C CYS A 305 -18.55 6.87 12.08
N ASP A 306 -18.51 7.50 13.27
CA ASP A 306 -19.48 8.52 13.67
C ASP A 306 -19.50 9.72 12.69
N THR A 307 -18.34 10.05 12.14
CA THR A 307 -18.19 11.15 11.19
C THR A 307 -17.20 10.78 10.07
N PRO A 308 -17.39 11.27 8.84
CA PRO A 308 -16.46 11.06 7.75
C PRO A 308 -15.02 11.51 8.07
N VAL A 309 -14.87 12.57 8.88
CA VAL A 309 -13.57 13.11 9.31
C VAL A 309 -12.80 12.11 10.17
N LYS A 310 -13.48 11.33 11.03
CA LYS A 310 -12.82 10.28 11.82
C LYS A 310 -12.19 9.20 10.94
N ALA A 311 -12.90 8.77 9.90
CA ALA A 311 -12.33 7.83 8.93
C ALA A 311 -11.09 8.43 8.23
N GLY A 312 -11.15 9.71 7.88
CA GLY A 312 -10.01 10.46 7.35
C GLY A 312 -8.82 10.46 8.31
N PHE A 313 -9.02 10.73 9.59
CA PHE A 313 -7.97 10.72 10.62
C PHE A 313 -7.35 9.34 10.80
N ILE A 314 -8.16 8.28 10.85
CA ILE A 314 -7.69 6.89 10.97
C ILE A 314 -6.81 6.54 9.78
N GLN A 315 -7.22 6.90 8.57
CA GLN A 315 -6.45 6.60 7.36
C GLN A 315 -5.16 7.41 7.28
N ALA A 316 -5.18 8.69 7.66
CA ALA A 316 -3.98 9.53 7.74
C ALA A 316 -2.96 8.99 8.76
N LEU A 317 -3.42 8.57 9.93
CA LEU A 317 -2.58 7.94 10.95
C LEU A 317 -2.05 6.57 10.47
N GLY A 318 -2.89 5.80 9.76
CA GLY A 318 -2.50 4.53 9.17
C GLY A 318 -1.32 4.66 8.22
N VAL A 319 -1.29 5.68 7.35
CA VAL A 319 -0.15 5.99 6.46
C VAL A 319 1.13 6.26 7.25
N PHE A 320 1.01 7.03 8.34
CA PHE A 320 2.15 7.32 9.21
C PHE A 320 2.71 6.04 9.87
N ILE A 321 1.85 5.25 10.51
CA ILE A 321 2.25 3.99 11.18
C ILE A 321 2.86 3.02 10.16
N ASP A 322 2.21 2.85 9.01
CA ASP A 322 2.65 1.94 7.97
C ASP A 322 4.08 2.27 7.51
N THR A 323 4.30 3.49 7.05
CA THR A 323 5.55 3.82 6.36
C THR A 323 6.62 4.37 7.30
N ILE A 324 6.27 5.30 8.21
CA ILE A 324 7.28 5.89 9.09
C ILE A 324 7.72 4.91 10.19
N VAL A 325 6.81 4.00 10.64
CA VAL A 325 7.18 3.03 11.67
C VAL A 325 7.57 1.69 11.04
N ILE A 326 6.65 0.99 10.40
CA ILE A 326 6.87 -0.41 10.00
C ILE A 326 7.83 -0.53 8.81
N CYS A 327 7.70 0.31 7.76
CA CYS A 327 8.66 0.27 6.66
C CYS A 327 10.07 0.68 7.11
N SER A 328 10.18 1.63 8.08
CA SER A 328 11.48 1.97 8.66
C SER A 328 12.10 0.79 9.41
N CYS A 329 11.30 -0.05 10.08
CA CYS A 329 11.79 -1.28 10.70
C CYS A 329 12.48 -2.17 9.66
N THR A 330 11.82 -2.44 8.54
CA THR A 330 12.38 -3.27 7.46
C THR A 330 13.64 -2.63 6.88
N ALA A 331 13.63 -1.32 6.64
CA ALA A 331 14.79 -0.60 6.13
C ALA A 331 15.98 -0.69 7.10
N MET A 332 15.76 -0.46 8.40
CA MET A 332 16.84 -0.51 9.40
C MET A 332 17.43 -1.91 9.54
N ILE A 333 16.64 -2.98 9.48
CA ILE A 333 17.15 -4.36 9.47
C ILE A 333 18.18 -4.56 8.35
N MET A 334 17.89 -4.06 7.14
CA MET A 334 18.78 -4.21 5.98
C MET A 334 19.98 -3.26 6.03
N LEU A 335 19.76 -1.99 6.40
CA LEU A 335 20.79 -0.95 6.34
C LEU A 335 21.80 -1.00 7.48
N LEU A 336 21.52 -1.71 8.58
CA LEU A 336 22.45 -1.97 9.68
C LEU A 336 23.39 -3.14 9.40
N VAL A 337 23.26 -3.82 8.26
CA VAL A 337 24.17 -4.88 7.81
C VAL A 337 25.29 -4.25 6.96
N PRO A 338 26.53 -4.78 7.02
CA PRO A 338 27.58 -4.36 6.13
C PRO A 338 27.17 -4.47 4.66
N GLU A 339 27.33 -3.39 3.91
CA GLU A 339 26.85 -3.26 2.51
C GLU A 339 27.31 -4.42 1.61
N LYS A 340 28.56 -4.88 1.80
CA LYS A 340 29.14 -5.99 1.03
C LYS A 340 28.38 -7.31 1.16
N MET A 341 27.65 -7.51 2.25
CA MET A 341 26.90 -8.75 2.49
C MET A 341 25.54 -8.78 1.78
N ILE A 342 25.00 -7.61 1.46
CA ILE A 342 23.67 -7.48 0.84
C ILE A 342 23.75 -6.90 -0.57
N ALA A 343 24.93 -6.54 -1.04
CA ALA A 343 25.12 -5.97 -2.38
C ALA A 343 24.71 -6.97 -3.46
N GLY A 344 23.87 -6.55 -4.38
CA GLY A 344 23.38 -7.36 -5.50
C GLY A 344 22.29 -8.38 -5.14
N LEU A 345 21.87 -8.45 -3.86
CA LEU A 345 20.74 -9.27 -3.45
C LEU A 345 19.43 -8.57 -3.72
N GLU A 346 18.40 -9.33 -4.09
CA GLU A 346 17.07 -8.85 -4.39
C GLU A 346 16.01 -9.71 -3.69
N GLY A 347 14.78 -9.17 -3.64
CA GLY A 347 13.65 -9.90 -3.09
C GLY A 347 13.87 -10.37 -1.65
N MET A 348 13.29 -11.48 -1.30
CA MET A 348 13.33 -11.97 0.08
C MET A 348 14.71 -12.44 0.52
N GLU A 349 15.59 -12.80 -0.41
CA GLU A 349 16.97 -13.15 -0.11
C GLU A 349 17.71 -12.02 0.61
N LEU A 350 17.51 -10.76 0.16
CA LEU A 350 18.12 -9.58 0.78
C LEU A 350 17.70 -9.45 2.25
N LEU A 351 16.39 -9.46 2.53
CA LEU A 351 15.89 -9.28 3.90
C LEU A 351 16.25 -10.46 4.80
N GLN A 352 16.17 -11.69 4.28
CA GLN A 352 16.51 -12.90 5.05
C GLN A 352 18.01 -13.01 5.32
N THR A 353 18.87 -12.59 4.40
CA THR A 353 20.30 -12.47 4.63
C THR A 353 20.61 -11.45 5.72
N ALA A 354 19.93 -10.29 5.69
CA ALA A 354 20.06 -9.28 6.74
C ALA A 354 19.61 -9.82 8.11
N MET A 355 18.49 -10.51 8.16
CA MET A 355 18.01 -11.11 9.40
C MET A 355 18.90 -12.26 9.90
N ASN A 356 19.51 -13.03 8.98
CA ASN A 356 20.48 -14.05 9.34
C ASN A 356 21.74 -13.45 9.98
N TYR A 357 22.18 -12.30 9.49
CA TYR A 357 23.31 -11.56 10.11
C TYR A 357 22.99 -11.13 11.56
N HIS A 358 21.79 -10.63 11.82
CA HIS A 358 21.40 -10.13 13.14
C HIS A 358 21.01 -11.22 14.14
N LEU A 359 20.27 -12.25 13.69
CA LEU A 359 19.60 -13.23 14.57
C LEU A 359 19.84 -14.68 14.14
N GLY A 360 20.72 -14.93 13.18
CA GLY A 360 20.99 -16.28 12.66
C GLY A 360 19.74 -16.91 12.03
N LYS A 361 19.70 -18.24 12.04
CA LYS A 361 18.62 -19.04 11.44
C LYS A 361 17.23 -18.68 11.99
N PHE A 362 17.14 -18.27 13.25
CA PHE A 362 15.87 -17.81 13.84
C PHE A 362 15.30 -16.61 13.06
N GLY A 363 16.14 -15.63 12.71
CA GLY A 363 15.71 -14.46 11.94
C GLY A 363 15.16 -14.83 10.57
N VAL A 364 15.78 -15.77 9.86
CA VAL A 364 15.32 -16.25 8.55
C VAL A 364 13.94 -16.90 8.64
N ILE A 365 13.73 -17.77 9.63
CA ILE A 365 12.46 -18.45 9.87
C ILE A 365 11.39 -17.44 10.30
N PHE A 366 11.75 -16.50 11.19
CA PHE A 366 10.83 -15.48 11.67
C PHE A 366 10.29 -14.62 10.50
N ILE A 367 11.16 -14.20 9.55
CA ILE A 367 10.72 -13.47 8.36
C ILE A 367 9.81 -14.32 7.48
N ALA A 368 10.12 -15.60 7.26
CA ALA A 368 9.29 -16.48 6.44
C ALA A 368 7.85 -16.59 7.01
N VAL A 369 7.73 -16.81 8.31
CA VAL A 369 6.43 -16.91 9.00
C VAL A 369 5.69 -15.57 9.00
N THR A 370 6.38 -14.48 9.34
CA THR A 370 5.80 -13.13 9.34
C THR A 370 5.30 -12.75 7.96
N LEU A 371 6.09 -12.99 6.93
CA LEU A 371 5.72 -12.71 5.55
C LEU A 371 4.52 -13.54 5.12
N PHE A 372 4.46 -14.82 5.45
CA PHE A 372 3.30 -15.66 5.14
C PHE A 372 2.00 -15.08 5.72
N LEU A 373 2.02 -14.68 6.99
CA LEU A 373 0.84 -14.13 7.67
C LEU A 373 0.45 -12.76 7.09
N PHE A 374 1.41 -11.88 6.87
CA PHE A 374 1.18 -10.57 6.25
C PHE A 374 0.69 -10.71 4.81
N SER A 375 1.27 -11.61 4.03
CA SER A 375 0.87 -11.90 2.65
C SER A 375 -0.55 -12.43 2.57
N PHE A 376 -0.92 -13.33 3.47
CA PHE A 376 -2.26 -13.89 3.52
C PHE A 376 -3.30 -12.82 3.91
N SER A 377 -2.98 -11.98 4.89
CA SER A 377 -3.83 -10.83 5.26
C SER A 377 -3.97 -9.85 4.09
N THR A 378 -2.87 -9.51 3.41
CA THR A 378 -2.90 -8.65 2.22
C THR A 378 -3.75 -9.24 1.12
N PHE A 379 -3.66 -10.55 0.86
CA PHE A 379 -4.48 -11.23 -0.15
C PHE A 379 -5.98 -11.12 0.14
N LEU A 380 -6.39 -11.31 1.39
CA LEU A 380 -7.78 -11.09 1.79
C LEU A 380 -8.19 -9.61 1.68
N GLY A 381 -7.30 -8.70 2.03
CA GLY A 381 -7.52 -7.25 1.94
C GLY A 381 -7.76 -6.77 0.51
N ILE A 382 -6.93 -7.20 -0.45
CA ILE A 382 -7.12 -6.82 -1.86
C ILE A 382 -8.39 -7.41 -2.46
N LEU A 383 -8.79 -8.61 -2.06
CA LEU A 383 -10.09 -9.17 -2.45
C LEU A 383 -11.26 -8.39 -1.85
N PHE A 384 -11.09 -7.88 -0.63
CA PHE A 384 -12.06 -6.98 -0.03
C PHE A 384 -12.20 -5.67 -0.83
N TYR A 385 -11.09 -5.06 -1.26
CA TYR A 385 -11.12 -3.87 -2.12
C TYR A 385 -11.79 -4.17 -3.47
N ALA A 386 -11.46 -5.32 -4.06
CA ALA A 386 -11.98 -5.73 -5.36
C ALA A 386 -13.51 -5.89 -5.39
N ARG A 387 -14.13 -6.33 -4.29
CA ARG A 387 -15.57 -6.63 -4.26
C ARG A 387 -16.43 -5.43 -4.65
N GLY A 388 -16.08 -4.23 -4.20
CA GLY A 388 -16.78 -3.00 -4.55
C GLY A 388 -16.66 -2.67 -6.04
N ASN A 389 -15.45 -2.81 -6.61
CA ASN A 389 -15.21 -2.54 -8.04
C ASN A 389 -15.87 -3.60 -8.95
N VAL A 390 -15.86 -4.88 -8.56
CA VAL A 390 -16.61 -5.94 -9.27
C VAL A 390 -18.10 -5.64 -9.26
N ALA A 391 -18.67 -5.26 -8.11
CA ALA A 391 -20.08 -4.91 -7.99
C ALA A 391 -20.42 -3.67 -8.82
N TYR A 392 -19.56 -2.66 -8.86
CA TYR A 392 -19.76 -1.47 -9.67
C TYR A 392 -19.79 -1.78 -11.18
N LEU A 393 -18.91 -2.65 -11.66
CA LEU A 393 -18.79 -2.99 -13.10
C LEU A 393 -19.85 -3.99 -13.55
N LEU A 394 -20.07 -5.06 -12.78
CA LEU A 394 -20.81 -6.24 -13.21
C LEU A 394 -22.12 -6.47 -12.45
N GLY A 395 -22.39 -5.60 -11.43
CA GLY A 395 -23.56 -5.69 -10.58
C GLY A 395 -23.44 -6.70 -9.43
N ASP A 396 -24.50 -6.73 -8.62
CA ASP A 396 -24.56 -7.47 -7.36
C ASP A 396 -24.93 -8.94 -7.57
N LYS A 397 -23.97 -9.73 -8.09
CA LYS A 397 -24.14 -11.19 -8.30
C LYS A 397 -22.95 -11.96 -7.76
N TRP A 398 -23.21 -13.02 -7.02
CA TRP A 398 -22.18 -13.90 -6.46
C TRP A 398 -21.27 -14.54 -7.52
N CYS A 399 -21.79 -14.83 -8.72
CA CYS A 399 -20.98 -15.42 -9.79
C CYS A 399 -19.81 -14.52 -10.20
N TRP A 400 -20.01 -13.20 -10.29
CA TRP A 400 -18.95 -12.25 -10.64
C TRP A 400 -17.91 -12.11 -9.54
N GLN A 401 -18.36 -12.10 -8.28
CA GLN A 401 -17.45 -12.10 -7.13
C GLN A 401 -16.60 -13.38 -7.12
N THR A 402 -17.21 -14.54 -7.36
CA THR A 402 -16.49 -15.81 -7.42
C THR A 402 -15.55 -15.87 -8.61
N ALA A 403 -15.95 -15.38 -9.78
CA ALA A 403 -15.09 -15.33 -10.96
C ALA A 403 -13.81 -14.50 -10.70
N TYR A 404 -13.93 -13.35 -10.04
CA TYR A 404 -12.75 -12.57 -9.68
C TYR A 404 -11.87 -13.26 -8.62
N LYS A 405 -12.46 -13.93 -7.63
CA LYS A 405 -11.72 -14.72 -6.64
C LYS A 405 -10.91 -15.84 -7.32
N ILE A 406 -11.50 -16.52 -8.31
CA ILE A 406 -10.80 -17.55 -9.10
C ILE A 406 -9.67 -16.93 -9.90
N LEU A 407 -9.89 -15.77 -10.55
CA LEU A 407 -8.82 -15.04 -11.25
C LEU A 407 -7.66 -14.71 -10.31
N ALA A 408 -7.95 -14.19 -9.11
CA ALA A 408 -6.92 -13.88 -8.12
C ALA A 408 -6.14 -15.12 -7.65
N LEU A 409 -6.82 -16.28 -7.50
CA LEU A 409 -6.15 -17.56 -7.19
C LEU A 409 -5.25 -18.04 -8.33
N VAL A 410 -5.71 -17.89 -9.58
CA VAL A 410 -4.88 -18.19 -10.76
C VAL A 410 -3.64 -17.28 -10.80
N MET A 411 -3.81 -15.99 -10.53
CA MET A 411 -2.69 -15.04 -10.47
C MET A 411 -1.74 -15.36 -9.31
N LEU A 412 -2.29 -15.78 -8.15
CA LEU A 412 -1.49 -16.27 -7.03
C LEU A 412 -0.64 -17.49 -7.45
N PHE A 413 -1.19 -18.42 -8.22
CA PHE A 413 -0.46 -19.58 -8.72
C PHE A 413 0.64 -19.18 -9.72
N ILE A 414 0.31 -18.34 -10.70
CA ILE A 414 1.25 -17.88 -11.72
C ILE A 414 2.44 -17.16 -11.06
N GLY A 415 2.17 -16.28 -10.08
CA GLY A 415 3.21 -15.50 -9.42
C GLY A 415 4.23 -16.35 -8.66
N GLY A 416 3.78 -17.43 -8.01
CA GLY A 416 4.68 -18.29 -7.23
C GLY A 416 5.69 -19.10 -8.06
N ILE A 417 5.46 -19.22 -9.37
CA ILE A 417 6.37 -19.90 -10.32
C ILE A 417 7.03 -18.94 -11.31
N ALA A 418 6.67 -17.66 -11.29
CA ALA A 418 7.20 -16.65 -12.20
C ALA A 418 8.51 -16.04 -11.68
N ALA A 419 9.31 -15.48 -12.59
CA ALA A 419 10.53 -14.75 -12.23
C ALA A 419 10.19 -13.44 -11.50
N TYR A 420 11.00 -13.07 -10.51
CA TYR A 420 10.80 -11.92 -9.62
C TYR A 420 10.48 -10.61 -10.36
N HIS A 421 11.20 -10.30 -11.43
CA HIS A 421 11.00 -9.04 -12.16
C HIS A 421 9.65 -8.94 -12.86
N ILE A 422 9.09 -10.06 -13.30
CA ILE A 422 7.84 -10.10 -14.10
C ILE A 422 6.61 -9.83 -13.21
N VAL A 423 6.63 -10.27 -11.97
CA VAL A 423 5.46 -10.21 -11.08
C VAL A 423 5.11 -8.78 -10.64
N TRP A 424 6.06 -7.85 -10.69
CA TRP A 424 5.83 -6.47 -10.29
C TRP A 424 5.12 -5.62 -11.35
N ASP A 425 5.37 -5.88 -12.63
CA ASP A 425 4.94 -5.00 -13.73
C ASP A 425 3.42 -4.80 -13.76
N LEU A 426 2.65 -5.87 -13.58
CA LEU A 426 1.19 -5.80 -13.63
C LEU A 426 0.61 -5.01 -12.44
N GLY A 427 1.15 -5.22 -11.25
CA GLY A 427 0.75 -4.49 -10.04
C GLY A 427 1.10 -3.00 -10.15
N ASP A 428 2.31 -2.69 -10.60
CA ASP A 428 2.80 -1.31 -10.78
C ASP A 428 2.00 -0.56 -11.87
N VAL A 429 1.62 -1.22 -12.97
CA VAL A 429 0.72 -0.64 -13.98
C VAL A 429 -0.65 -0.36 -13.40
N GLY A 430 -1.23 -1.32 -12.70
CA GLY A 430 -2.56 -1.17 -12.12
C GLY A 430 -2.63 -0.04 -11.11
N ILE A 431 -1.69 0.02 -10.15
CA ILE A 431 -1.65 1.07 -9.13
C ILE A 431 -1.39 2.45 -9.76
N GLY A 432 -0.56 2.51 -10.81
CA GLY A 432 -0.29 3.74 -11.52
C GLY A 432 -1.54 4.31 -12.22
N LEU A 433 -2.28 3.47 -12.93
CA LEU A 433 -3.54 3.88 -13.58
C LEU A 433 -4.61 4.29 -12.55
N MET A 434 -4.79 3.51 -11.47
CA MET A 434 -5.67 3.89 -10.36
C MET A 434 -5.35 5.29 -9.83
N THR A 435 -4.06 5.55 -9.60
CA THR A 435 -3.55 6.81 -9.08
C THR A 435 -3.92 7.99 -9.98
N ILE A 436 -3.76 7.86 -11.30
CA ILE A 436 -4.13 8.93 -12.24
C ILE A 436 -5.61 9.26 -12.13
N PHE A 437 -6.50 8.27 -12.24
CA PHE A 437 -7.93 8.51 -12.21
C PHE A 437 -8.39 9.06 -10.87
N ASN A 438 -7.79 8.58 -9.79
CA ASN A 438 -8.11 9.04 -8.45
C ASN A 438 -7.67 10.49 -8.24
N ILE A 439 -6.41 10.83 -8.50
CA ILE A 439 -5.87 12.18 -8.31
C ILE A 439 -6.64 13.21 -9.13
N VAL A 440 -6.93 12.94 -10.39
CA VAL A 440 -7.71 13.84 -11.26
C VAL A 440 -9.08 14.16 -10.64
N THR A 441 -9.69 13.21 -9.94
CA THR A 441 -10.98 13.40 -9.27
C THR A 441 -10.85 14.07 -7.91
N LEU A 442 -9.74 13.85 -7.18
CA LEU A 442 -9.53 14.45 -5.86
C LEU A 442 -9.45 15.98 -5.90
N TYR A 443 -8.88 16.57 -6.96
CA TYR A 443 -8.79 18.03 -7.07
C TYR A 443 -10.15 18.73 -7.02
N PRO A 444 -11.14 18.39 -7.85
CA PRO A 444 -12.44 19.02 -7.80
C PRO A 444 -13.29 18.61 -6.59
N MET A 445 -13.11 17.42 -6.04
CA MET A 445 -13.91 16.91 -4.92
C MET A 445 -13.31 17.21 -3.54
N GLY A 446 -12.02 17.45 -3.45
CA GLY A 446 -11.32 17.64 -2.17
C GLY A 446 -11.89 18.78 -1.31
N GLY A 447 -12.54 19.77 -1.95
CA GLY A 447 -13.23 20.86 -1.25
C GLY A 447 -14.30 20.38 -0.27
N GLU A 448 -15.00 19.28 -0.58
CA GLU A 448 -16.05 18.72 0.29
C GLU A 448 -15.45 18.11 1.57
N ALA A 449 -14.36 17.36 1.43
CA ALA A 449 -13.64 16.82 2.58
C ALA A 449 -13.06 17.94 3.46
N LEU A 450 -12.51 19.00 2.85
CA LEU A 450 -12.02 20.19 3.56
C LEU A 450 -13.13 20.94 4.29
N GLU A 451 -14.34 21.01 3.74
CA GLU A 451 -15.49 21.61 4.42
C GLU A 451 -15.87 20.80 5.68
N LYS A 452 -15.89 19.47 5.58
CA LYS A 452 -16.14 18.61 6.75
C LYS A 452 -15.06 18.77 7.82
N LEU A 453 -13.78 18.90 7.41
CA LEU A 453 -12.69 19.18 8.35
C LEU A 453 -12.90 20.52 9.07
N ARG A 454 -13.22 21.58 8.34
CA ARG A 454 -13.49 22.91 8.94
C ARG A 454 -14.68 22.88 9.92
N LYS A 455 -15.75 22.13 9.60
CA LYS A 455 -16.89 21.97 10.50
C LYS A 455 -16.47 21.22 11.78
N TYR A 456 -15.66 20.17 11.64
CA TYR A 456 -15.08 19.45 12.80
C TYR A 456 -14.27 20.38 13.70
N GLU A 457 -13.38 21.20 13.12
CA GLU A 457 -12.55 22.14 13.87
C GLU A 457 -13.36 23.20 14.61
N LYS A 458 -14.42 23.74 13.98
CA LYS A 458 -15.34 24.70 14.62
C LYS A 458 -16.11 24.10 15.80
N ASN A 459 -16.52 22.85 15.70
CA ASN A 459 -17.28 22.16 16.77
C ASN A 459 -16.38 21.74 17.93
N LYS A 460 -15.07 21.84 17.78
CA LYS A 460 -14.09 21.50 18.83
C LYS A 460 -13.70 22.70 19.68
N GLN A 461 -13.83 23.91 19.12
CA GLN A 461 -13.67 25.19 19.83
C GLN A 461 -14.90 25.49 20.69
#